data_2f26eaf12cd97dcb9286b4bdb69c10e8
#
_entry.id   2f26eaf12cd97dcb9286b4bdb69c10e8
#
_cell.length_a   1.000
_cell.length_b   1.000
_cell.length_c   1.000
_cell.angle_alpha   90.00
_cell.angle_beta   90.00
_cell.angle_gamma   90.00
#
_symmetry.space_group_name_H-M   'P 1'
#
loop_
_entity.id
_entity.type
_entity.pdbx_description
1 polymer ?
#
loop_
_entity_poly.entity_id
_entity_poly.type
_entity_poly.pdbx_seq_one_letter_code
_entity_poly.pdbx_strand_id
1 'polypeptide(L)'
;MKHKILFFIFFLILFCSLGQTPCSNGFAGEYPCNNYDLLSHIPVSTLANNSGNPEGSDIWGWTDPATGKEYAIAAMTNSTAFVDITDPINPIFLGRLDSNAGNNYWRDVKIYDNYAFIVADNVGNHGMQVFDLKKLRDITTPVTLSSDVIYDNVTLNANLIANDRVNDLAVII
;
A
#
# COMPACT_ATOMS: atom_id res chain seq x y z
N MET A 1 43.96 -0.31 -33.93
CA MET A 1 43.13 -1.14 -33.01
C MET A 1 42.63 -0.41 -31.76
N LYS A 2 43.17 0.73 -31.34
CA LYS A 2 42.77 1.49 -30.13
C LYS A 2 41.45 2.25 -30.26
N HIS A 3 41.01 2.62 -31.45
CA HIS A 3 39.79 3.38 -31.68
C HIS A 3 38.49 2.55 -31.65
N LYS A 4 38.55 1.22 -31.83
CA LYS A 4 37.36 0.36 -31.80
C LYS A 4 36.89 0.05 -30.38
N ILE A 5 37.78 0.08 -29.40
CA ILE A 5 37.45 -0.17 -27.98
C ILE A 5 36.73 1.03 -27.37
N LEU A 6 37.11 2.24 -27.77
CA LEU A 6 36.47 3.47 -27.26
C LEU A 6 35.00 3.60 -27.73
N PHE A 7 34.68 3.14 -28.92
CA PHE A 7 33.32 3.17 -29.46
C PHE A 7 32.41 2.17 -28.79
N PHE A 8 32.95 1.03 -28.34
CA PHE A 8 32.19 0.00 -27.63
C PHE A 8 31.85 0.40 -26.18
N ILE A 9 32.76 1.16 -25.54
CA ILE A 9 32.50 1.68 -24.17
C ILE A 9 31.45 2.79 -24.20
N PHE A 10 31.43 3.62 -25.24
CA PHE A 10 30.40 4.67 -25.38
C PHE A 10 28.99 4.10 -25.65
N PHE A 11 28.90 2.95 -26.30
CA PHE A 11 27.60 2.28 -26.53
C PHE A 11 27.06 1.56 -25.29
N LEU A 12 27.93 1.21 -24.33
CA LEU A 12 27.51 0.55 -23.07
C LEU A 12 26.93 1.53 -22.05
N ILE A 13 27.18 2.83 -22.17
CA ILE A 13 26.67 3.85 -21.24
C ILE A 13 25.23 4.27 -21.57
N LEU A 14 24.69 3.89 -22.72
CA LEU A 14 23.34 4.26 -23.17
C LEU A 14 22.22 3.34 -22.67
N PHE A 15 22.54 2.33 -21.86
CA PHE A 15 21.54 1.46 -21.20
C PHE A 15 21.38 1.76 -19.72
N CYS A 16 21.51 3.01 -19.28
CA CYS A 16 20.92 3.42 -18.04
C CYS A 16 19.41 3.54 -18.29
N SER A 17 18.69 2.46 -18.16
CA SER A 17 17.23 2.46 -18.13
C SER A 17 16.84 3.37 -16.96
N LEU A 18 16.41 4.58 -17.26
CA LEU A 18 15.75 5.43 -16.28
C LEU A 18 14.48 4.67 -15.88
N GLY A 19 14.42 4.17 -14.66
CA GLY A 19 13.27 3.41 -14.15
C GLY A 19 12.04 4.28 -13.95
N GLN A 20 12.12 5.60 -14.21
CA GLN A 20 11.02 6.55 -14.14
C GLN A 20 10.51 6.93 -15.54
N THR A 21 9.24 7.28 -15.65
CA THR A 21 8.62 7.79 -16.88
C THR A 21 8.49 9.31 -16.79
N PRO A 22 9.24 10.08 -17.61
CA PRO A 22 9.20 11.53 -17.57
C PRO A 22 7.82 12.09 -17.92
N CYS A 23 7.43 13.17 -17.27
CA CYS A 23 6.27 13.97 -17.64
C CYS A 23 6.59 14.78 -18.91
N SER A 24 5.99 14.39 -20.03
CA SER A 24 6.18 15.05 -21.32
C SER A 24 4.83 15.36 -21.96
N ASN A 25 4.65 16.62 -22.38
CA ASN A 25 3.39 17.07 -23.01
C ASN A 25 2.13 16.79 -22.15
N GLY A 26 2.26 16.85 -20.82
CA GLY A 26 1.17 16.63 -19.89
C GLY A 26 0.88 15.16 -19.56
N PHE A 27 1.75 14.24 -20.00
CA PHE A 27 1.61 12.81 -19.73
C PHE A 27 2.93 12.16 -19.31
N ALA A 28 2.86 11.26 -18.34
CA ALA A 28 3.90 10.30 -17.97
C ALA A 28 3.40 8.89 -18.35
N GLY A 29 3.77 8.41 -19.55
CA GLY A 29 3.15 7.23 -20.14
C GLY A 29 1.68 7.49 -20.47
N GLU A 30 0.77 6.72 -19.91
CA GLU A 30 -0.68 6.87 -20.08
C GLU A 30 -1.33 7.79 -19.01
N TYR A 31 -0.58 8.21 -17.99
CA TYR A 31 -1.08 8.98 -16.86
C TYR A 31 -0.91 10.48 -17.09
N PRO A 32 -1.97 11.30 -16.89
CA PRO A 32 -1.85 12.74 -16.90
C PRO A 32 -0.86 13.22 -15.82
N CYS A 33 0.01 14.15 -16.17
CA CYS A 33 0.97 14.71 -15.24
C CYS A 33 1.09 16.23 -15.41
N ASN A 34 1.61 16.89 -14.37
CA ASN A 34 1.90 18.32 -14.38
C ASN A 34 3.27 18.56 -13.74
N ASN A 35 4.33 18.44 -14.56
CA ASN A 35 5.75 18.59 -14.18
C ASN A 35 6.25 17.60 -13.11
N TYR A 36 5.58 16.47 -12.93
CA TYR A 36 6.03 15.38 -12.07
C TYR A 36 6.20 14.11 -12.89
N ASP A 37 7.34 13.46 -12.73
CA ASP A 37 7.62 12.18 -13.35
C ASP A 37 6.92 11.05 -12.60
N LEU A 38 6.50 10.01 -13.32
CA LEU A 38 5.99 8.80 -12.71
C LEU A 38 7.18 7.90 -12.37
N LEU A 39 7.41 7.66 -11.09
CA LEU A 39 8.50 6.82 -10.63
C LEU A 39 8.19 5.34 -10.85
N SER A 40 7.00 4.91 -10.51
CA SER A 40 6.54 3.53 -10.70
C SER A 40 5.02 3.43 -10.64
N HIS A 41 4.47 2.31 -11.07
CA HIS A 41 3.07 1.99 -10.97
C HIS A 41 2.87 0.52 -10.65
N ILE A 42 2.08 0.23 -9.62
CA ILE A 42 1.63 -1.13 -9.29
C ILE A 42 0.13 -1.20 -9.55
N PRO A 43 -0.34 -2.08 -10.45
CA PRO A 43 -1.77 -2.19 -10.76
C PRO A 43 -2.60 -2.62 -9.56
N VAL A 44 -3.84 -2.12 -9.48
CA VAL A 44 -4.81 -2.53 -8.44
C VAL A 44 -4.99 -4.06 -8.41
N SER A 45 -4.97 -4.72 -9.56
CA SER A 45 -5.03 -6.18 -9.66
C SER A 45 -3.89 -6.94 -8.97
N THR A 46 -2.74 -6.27 -8.76
CA THR A 46 -1.63 -6.82 -7.98
C THR A 46 -1.85 -6.60 -6.48
N LEU A 47 -2.32 -5.41 -6.11
CA LEU A 47 -2.48 -5.00 -4.72
C LEU A 47 -3.68 -5.66 -4.05
N ALA A 48 -4.82 -5.68 -4.72
CA ALA A 48 -6.06 -6.19 -4.17
C ALA A 48 -6.21 -7.72 -4.31
N ASN A 49 -7.11 -8.28 -3.52
CA ASN A 49 -7.62 -9.62 -3.75
C ASN A 49 -8.47 -9.63 -5.03
N ASN A 50 -8.32 -10.64 -5.88
CA ASN A 50 -8.98 -10.72 -7.19
C ASN A 50 -10.49 -11.02 -7.13
N SER A 51 -11.14 -10.87 -6.00
CA SER A 51 -12.59 -11.03 -5.86
C SER A 51 -13.33 -9.71 -6.11
N GLY A 52 -14.33 -9.73 -6.97
CA GLY A 52 -15.11 -8.55 -7.32
C GLY A 52 -14.36 -7.57 -8.26
N ASN A 53 -14.70 -6.31 -8.22
CA ASN A 53 -14.00 -5.23 -8.90
C ASN A 53 -13.26 -4.40 -7.84
N PRO A 54 -12.02 -4.74 -7.50
CA PRO A 54 -11.32 -4.04 -6.45
C PRO A 54 -10.91 -2.64 -6.90
N GLU A 55 -11.07 -1.69 -5.98
CA GLU A 55 -10.67 -0.30 -6.13
C GLU A 55 -9.79 0.10 -4.95
N GLY A 56 -9.02 1.18 -5.10
CA GLY A 56 -8.30 1.81 -4.00
C GLY A 56 -9.24 2.66 -3.17
N SER A 57 -8.95 2.79 -1.88
CA SER A 57 -9.69 3.60 -0.93
C SER A 57 -8.78 4.62 -0.24
N ASP A 58 -8.09 4.22 0.79
CA ASP A 58 -7.19 5.08 1.58
C ASP A 58 -5.74 4.61 1.46
N ILE A 59 -4.79 5.46 1.81
CA ILE A 59 -3.38 5.12 1.85
C ILE A 59 -2.70 5.81 3.03
N TRP A 60 -1.78 5.10 3.68
CA TRP A 60 -0.90 5.64 4.70
C TRP A 60 0.54 5.21 4.48
N GLY A 61 1.49 5.96 5.02
CA GLY A 61 2.92 5.64 5.00
C GLY A 61 3.41 5.18 6.36
N TRP A 62 4.40 4.29 6.37
CA TRP A 62 5.16 3.93 7.56
C TRP A 62 6.65 3.89 7.24
N THR A 63 7.43 4.66 8.02
CA THR A 63 8.88 4.55 8.01
C THR A 63 9.28 3.67 9.19
N ASP A 64 9.91 2.55 8.92
CA ASP A 64 10.39 1.65 9.97
C ASP A 64 11.52 2.31 10.78
N PRO A 65 11.32 2.59 12.06
CA PRO A 65 12.31 3.28 12.87
C PRO A 65 13.60 2.47 13.10
N ALA A 66 13.56 1.15 12.90
CA ALA A 66 14.73 0.29 13.08
C ALA A 66 15.60 0.17 11.84
N THR A 67 15.01 0.23 10.64
CA THR A 67 15.70 -0.02 9.36
C THR A 67 15.79 1.22 8.48
N GLY A 68 14.93 2.22 8.70
CA GLY A 68 14.77 3.38 7.84
C GLY A 68 14.03 3.06 6.52
N LYS A 69 13.54 1.84 6.34
CA LYS A 69 12.74 1.47 5.18
C LYS A 69 11.38 2.16 5.19
N GLU A 70 10.89 2.46 4.00
CA GLU A 70 9.61 3.12 3.79
C GLU A 70 8.59 2.18 3.17
N TYR A 71 7.37 2.23 3.70
CA TYR A 71 6.29 1.36 3.27
C TYR A 71 5.03 2.15 2.97
N ALA A 72 4.35 1.80 1.88
CA ALA A 72 2.99 2.23 1.59
C ALA A 72 2.01 1.15 2.03
N ILE A 73 0.98 1.57 2.78
CA ILE A 73 -0.11 0.71 3.24
C ILE A 73 -1.37 1.20 2.55
N ALA A 74 -1.83 0.45 1.55
CA ALA A 74 -2.93 0.84 0.68
C ALA A 74 -4.19 0.03 1.01
N ALA A 75 -5.22 0.71 1.50
CA ALA A 75 -6.53 0.12 1.72
C ALA A 75 -7.24 -0.05 0.37
N MET A 76 -7.65 -1.27 0.09
CA MET A 76 -8.40 -1.66 -1.09
C MET A 76 -9.82 -2.07 -0.69
N THR A 77 -10.75 -2.16 -1.61
CA THR A 77 -12.14 -2.55 -1.30
C THR A 77 -12.28 -3.87 -0.56
N ASN A 78 -11.34 -4.78 -0.70
CA ASN A 78 -11.41 -6.15 -0.18
C ASN A 78 -10.20 -6.61 0.63
N SER A 79 -9.20 -5.73 0.78
CA SER A 79 -7.94 -6.06 1.44
C SER A 79 -7.16 -4.79 1.79
N THR A 80 -6.03 -4.95 2.45
CA THR A 80 -5.03 -3.90 2.65
C THR A 80 -3.69 -4.42 2.13
N ALA A 81 -3.11 -3.71 1.18
CA ALA A 81 -1.84 -4.05 0.56
C ALA A 81 -0.66 -3.39 1.28
N PHE A 82 0.47 -4.09 1.33
CA PHE A 82 1.72 -3.60 1.89
C PHE A 82 2.80 -3.60 0.82
N VAL A 83 3.45 -2.46 0.64
CA VAL A 83 4.46 -2.25 -0.41
C VAL A 83 5.69 -1.61 0.22
N ASP A 84 6.86 -2.20 0.03
CA ASP A 84 8.15 -1.55 0.33
C ASP A 84 8.42 -0.54 -0.80
N ILE A 85 8.46 0.73 -0.46
CA ILE A 85 8.69 1.87 -1.36
C ILE A 85 10.03 2.56 -1.09
N THR A 86 10.93 1.91 -0.36
CA THR A 86 12.27 2.41 -0.04
C THR A 86 13.05 2.79 -1.31
N ASP A 87 12.88 1.99 -2.36
CA ASP A 87 13.24 2.39 -3.73
C ASP A 87 11.95 2.70 -4.51
N PRO A 88 11.61 3.99 -4.70
CA PRO A 88 10.35 4.37 -5.32
C PRO A 88 10.27 4.04 -6.82
N ILE A 89 11.42 3.73 -7.45
CA ILE A 89 11.47 3.30 -8.86
C ILE A 89 11.18 1.80 -8.97
N ASN A 90 11.56 1.02 -7.96
CA ASN A 90 11.38 -0.43 -7.90
C ASN A 90 10.63 -0.83 -6.62
N PRO A 91 9.36 -0.42 -6.44
CA PRO A 91 8.60 -0.79 -5.27
C PRO A 91 8.34 -2.29 -5.24
N ILE A 92 8.36 -2.86 -4.05
CA ILE A 92 8.18 -4.31 -3.85
C ILE A 92 6.84 -4.56 -3.16
N PHE A 93 5.92 -5.22 -3.85
CA PHE A 93 4.70 -5.71 -3.22
C PHE A 93 5.04 -6.85 -2.26
N LEU A 94 4.75 -6.66 -0.97
CA LEU A 94 5.06 -7.62 0.09
C LEU A 94 3.91 -8.58 0.37
N GLY A 95 2.70 -8.18 0.06
CA GLY A 95 1.51 -8.98 0.32
C GLY A 95 0.32 -8.16 0.75
N ARG A 96 -0.71 -8.86 1.18
CA ARG A 96 -1.98 -8.23 1.58
C ARG A 96 -2.58 -8.92 2.80
N LEU A 97 -3.36 -8.15 3.52
CA LEU A 97 -4.25 -8.59 4.58
C LEU A 97 -5.66 -8.54 4.04
N ASP A 98 -6.34 -9.67 3.94
CA ASP A 98 -7.71 -9.72 3.47
C ASP A 98 -8.66 -9.02 4.46
N SER A 99 -9.75 -8.48 3.94
CA SER A 99 -10.82 -7.90 4.75
C SER A 99 -11.39 -8.92 5.74
N ASN A 100 -11.61 -8.52 6.98
CA ASN A 100 -12.26 -9.39 7.97
C ASN A 100 -13.73 -9.69 7.62
N ALA A 101 -14.40 -8.80 6.90
CA ALA A 101 -15.77 -9.00 6.43
C ALA A 101 -16.03 -8.19 5.17
N GLY A 102 -16.76 -8.78 4.22
CA GLY A 102 -17.30 -8.13 3.05
C GLY A 102 -16.32 -7.28 2.23
N ASN A 103 -16.85 -6.65 1.19
CA ASN A 103 -16.13 -5.75 0.31
C ASN A 103 -16.81 -4.39 0.31
N ASN A 104 -16.04 -3.34 0.59
CA ASN A 104 -16.50 -1.97 0.46
C ASN A 104 -15.28 -1.06 0.23
N TYR A 105 -15.45 -0.02 -0.57
CA TYR A 105 -14.39 0.97 -0.78
C TYR A 105 -14.31 2.02 0.35
N TRP A 106 -15.24 2.05 1.27
CA TRP A 106 -15.14 2.86 2.49
C TRP A 106 -14.25 2.18 3.53
N ARG A 107 -12.94 2.28 3.31
CA ARG A 107 -11.91 1.74 4.20
C ARG A 107 -10.91 2.81 4.55
N ASP A 108 -10.52 2.80 5.81
CA ASP A 108 -9.46 3.65 6.32
C ASP A 108 -8.34 2.82 6.95
N VAL A 109 -7.11 3.31 6.77
CA VAL A 109 -5.95 2.81 7.47
C VAL A 109 -5.25 3.96 8.18
N LYS A 110 -4.91 3.75 9.45
CA LYS A 110 -4.09 4.68 10.23
C LYS A 110 -2.96 3.92 10.88
N ILE A 111 -1.83 4.60 11.08
CA ILE A 111 -0.67 4.03 11.70
C ILE A 111 -0.35 4.78 12.97
N TYR A 112 -0.11 4.00 14.02
CA TYR A 112 0.42 4.52 15.27
C TYR A 112 1.50 3.57 15.78
N ASP A 113 2.64 4.14 16.15
CA ASP A 113 3.86 3.42 16.49
C ASP A 113 4.24 2.46 15.34
N ASN A 114 4.23 1.16 15.55
CA ASN A 114 4.55 0.16 14.53
C ASN A 114 3.32 -0.69 14.16
N TYR A 115 2.11 -0.18 14.33
CA TYR A 115 0.87 -0.90 14.06
C TYR A 115 0.00 -0.18 13.05
N ALA A 116 -0.53 -0.95 12.10
CA ALA A 116 -1.61 -0.50 11.23
C ALA A 116 -2.96 -0.84 11.86
N PHE A 117 -3.86 0.14 11.89
CA PHE A 117 -5.24 0.03 12.34
C PHE A 117 -6.12 0.22 11.12
N ILE A 118 -6.92 -0.79 10.80
CA ILE A 118 -7.69 -0.86 9.57
C ILE A 118 -9.15 -1.06 9.92
N VAL A 119 -10.00 -0.19 9.41
CA VAL A 119 -11.46 -0.23 9.59
C VAL A 119 -12.16 -0.22 8.24
N ALA A 120 -13.43 -0.58 8.21
CA ALA A 120 -14.27 -0.49 7.02
C ALA A 120 -15.70 -0.18 7.41
N ASP A 121 -16.35 0.68 6.60
CA ASP A 121 -17.75 1.04 6.75
C ASP A 121 -18.65 0.10 5.95
N ASN A 122 -19.89 -0.07 6.37
CA ASN A 122 -20.96 -0.83 5.67
C ASN A 122 -20.59 -2.27 5.25
N VAL A 123 -19.78 -2.97 6.01
CA VAL A 123 -19.35 -4.35 5.72
C VAL A 123 -19.69 -5.32 6.86
N GLY A 124 -20.73 -5.03 7.60
CA GLY A 124 -21.16 -5.89 8.72
C GLY A 124 -20.15 -5.89 9.86
N ASN A 125 -19.80 -7.05 10.37
CA ASN A 125 -18.92 -7.20 11.54
C ASN A 125 -17.44 -7.14 11.15
N HIS A 126 -17.00 -6.11 10.44
CA HIS A 126 -15.58 -5.95 10.11
C HIS A 126 -14.75 -5.69 11.35
N GLY A 127 -15.21 -4.77 12.18
CA GLY A 127 -14.44 -4.31 13.33
C GLY A 127 -13.18 -3.57 12.93
N MET A 128 -12.19 -3.60 13.81
CA MET A 128 -10.87 -3.03 13.57
C MET A 128 -9.82 -4.14 13.50
N GLN A 129 -9.18 -4.29 12.37
CA GLN A 129 -8.01 -5.17 12.22
C GLN A 129 -6.76 -4.40 12.66
N VAL A 130 -5.93 -5.05 13.47
CA VAL A 130 -4.63 -4.53 13.90
C VAL A 130 -3.54 -5.43 13.34
N PHE A 131 -2.50 -4.81 12.76
CA PHE A 131 -1.38 -5.53 12.16
C PHE A 131 -0.04 -4.93 12.60
N ASP A 132 0.87 -5.77 13.13
CA ASP A 132 2.23 -5.37 13.50
C ASP A 132 3.09 -5.24 12.24
N LEU A 133 3.39 -4.01 11.86
CA LEU A 133 4.16 -3.66 10.66
C LEU A 133 5.60 -4.19 10.70
N LYS A 134 6.16 -4.48 11.87
CA LYS A 134 7.50 -5.08 11.97
C LYS A 134 7.61 -6.43 11.28
N LYS A 135 6.49 -7.14 11.09
CA LYS A 135 6.44 -8.39 10.34
C LYS A 135 6.78 -8.23 8.87
N LEU A 136 6.68 -7.02 8.32
CA LEU A 136 7.02 -6.73 6.92
C LEU A 136 8.52 -6.86 6.66
N ARG A 137 9.36 -6.75 7.68
CA ARG A 137 10.84 -6.78 7.56
C ARG A 137 11.37 -8.06 6.94
N ASP A 138 10.73 -9.19 7.23
CA ASP A 138 11.21 -10.52 6.86
C ASP A 138 10.53 -11.07 5.59
N ILE A 139 9.65 -10.28 4.98
CA ILE A 139 8.93 -10.70 3.77
C ILE A 139 9.82 -10.49 2.54
N THR A 140 10.15 -11.58 1.88
CA THR A 140 10.95 -11.59 0.64
C THR A 140 10.15 -11.97 -0.60
N THR A 141 8.98 -12.56 -0.42
CA THR A 141 8.03 -12.93 -1.49
C THR A 141 6.62 -12.58 -1.03
N PRO A 142 5.73 -12.13 -1.93
CA PRO A 142 4.38 -11.74 -1.56
C PRO A 142 3.59 -12.85 -0.86
N VAL A 143 2.96 -12.51 0.25
CA VAL A 143 2.18 -13.44 1.08
C VAL A 143 0.79 -12.89 1.42
N THR A 144 -0.14 -13.78 1.76
CA THR A 144 -1.36 -13.38 2.46
C THR A 144 -1.06 -13.30 3.95
N LEU A 145 -1.31 -12.14 4.52
CA LEU A 145 -1.05 -11.83 5.91
C LEU A 145 -2.31 -12.05 6.77
N SER A 146 -2.11 -12.11 8.07
CA SER A 146 -3.20 -12.22 9.04
C SER A 146 -3.09 -11.10 10.08
N SER A 147 -4.23 -10.58 10.51
CA SER A 147 -4.31 -9.61 11.60
C SER A 147 -3.74 -10.20 12.89
N ASP A 148 -3.07 -9.36 13.67
CA ASP A 148 -2.62 -9.73 15.01
C ASP A 148 -3.79 -9.79 15.99
N VAL A 149 -4.69 -8.81 15.85
CA VAL A 149 -5.92 -8.70 16.64
C VAL A 149 -7.03 -8.22 15.71
N ILE A 150 -8.25 -8.68 15.98
CA ILE A 150 -9.48 -8.16 15.39
C ILE A 150 -10.41 -7.78 16.54
N TYR A 151 -10.77 -6.51 16.59
CA TYR A 151 -11.78 -6.00 17.54
C TYR A 151 -13.14 -5.95 16.84
N ASP A 152 -13.78 -7.09 16.68
CA ASP A 152 -15.06 -7.25 15.98
C ASP A 152 -16.28 -7.16 16.90
N ASN A 153 -16.08 -7.37 18.20
CA ASN A 153 -17.11 -7.32 19.25
C ASN A 153 -16.91 -6.17 20.22
N VAL A 154 -16.39 -5.05 19.76
CA VAL A 154 -16.32 -3.87 20.62
C VAL A 154 -17.73 -3.36 20.84
N THR A 155 -18.36 -3.82 21.91
CA THR A 155 -19.55 -3.18 22.47
C THR A 155 -19.12 -1.82 23.00
N LEU A 156 -18.97 -0.87 22.10
CA LEU A 156 -18.89 0.52 22.49
C LEU A 156 -20.20 0.81 23.21
N ASN A 157 -20.06 1.29 24.43
CA ASN A 157 -21.20 1.57 25.29
C ASN A 157 -22.19 2.43 24.48
N ALA A 158 -23.35 1.88 24.16
CA ALA A 158 -24.35 2.46 23.25
C ALA A 158 -24.81 3.87 23.65
N ASN A 159 -24.43 4.34 24.83
CA ASN A 159 -24.67 5.70 25.30
C ASN A 159 -23.70 6.74 24.75
N LEU A 160 -22.62 6.34 24.11
CA LEU A 160 -21.61 7.25 23.57
C LEU A 160 -21.65 7.38 22.05
N ILE A 161 -22.25 6.44 21.35
CA ILE A 161 -22.36 6.46 19.88
C ILE A 161 -23.79 6.07 19.51
N ALA A 162 -24.61 7.09 19.28
CA ALA A 162 -25.90 6.88 18.64
C ALA A 162 -25.65 6.53 17.16
N ASN A 163 -25.96 5.30 16.80
CA ASN A 163 -26.02 4.74 15.45
C ASN A 163 -24.72 4.33 14.75
N ASP A 164 -24.58 3.02 14.59
CA ASP A 164 -24.09 2.25 13.44
C ASP A 164 -22.68 2.48 12.88
N ARG A 165 -21.83 3.33 13.45
CA ARG A 165 -20.53 3.66 12.86
C ARG A 165 -19.31 3.24 13.67
N VAL A 166 -19.45 2.14 14.38
CA VAL A 166 -18.32 1.58 15.14
C VAL A 166 -17.22 1.07 14.21
N ASN A 167 -17.57 0.81 12.95
CA ASN A 167 -16.63 0.34 11.95
C ASN A 167 -15.80 1.47 11.32
N ASP A 168 -16.22 2.73 11.50
CA ASP A 168 -15.58 3.89 10.86
C ASP A 168 -14.53 4.57 11.73
N LEU A 169 -14.48 4.25 13.02
CA LEU A 169 -13.70 5.04 13.97
C LEU A 169 -12.62 4.20 14.64
N ALA A 170 -11.38 4.35 14.18
CA ALA A 170 -10.22 3.99 14.96
C ALA A 170 -9.83 5.20 15.83
N VAL A 171 -10.16 5.17 17.10
CA VAL A 171 -9.65 6.15 18.07
C VAL A 171 -8.34 5.60 18.63
N ILE A 172 -7.25 6.21 18.21
CA ILE A 172 -5.92 5.92 18.71
C ILE A 172 -5.59 6.97 19.76
N ILE A 173 -5.43 6.55 21.00
CA ILE A 173 -5.09 7.40 22.14
C ILE A 173 -3.60 7.27 22.44
#